data_1274b3a37f6a4b7d92a6920201498d0e
#
_entry.id   1274b3a37f6a4b7d92a6920201498d0e
#
_cell.length_a   1.000
_cell.length_b   1.000
_cell.length_c   1.000
_cell.angle_alpha   90.00
_cell.angle_beta   90.00
_cell.angle_gamma   90.00
#
_symmetry.space_group_name_H-M   'P 1'
#
loop_
_entity.id
_entity.type
_entity.pdbx_description
1 polymer ?
#
loop_
_entity_poly.entity_id
_entity_poly.type
_entity_poly.pdbx_seq_one_letter_code
_entity_poly.pdbx_strand_id
1 'polypeptide(L)'
;MTEEAILHGCLKNEAAAQRELYNRYSPKMLAVCYRFAHNREDAEDMLQEGFIKVFSQMHTFQNKGAFEGWIRRIIVHTCINNLKKNKRFNESLDIVHAHGVQVREESVPSIVQAKQVVECIRILPIGYRTVLNLYAIEGYSHREISDMLDIEESTSRSQYTRAKQMLEDILIKKKILTKPREKTEWLVAVR
;
A
#
# COMPACT_ATOMS: atom_id res chain seq x y z
N MET A 1 -5.17 -6.03 -26.37
CA MET A 1 -5.85 -7.30 -26.02
C MET A 1 -6.99 -7.00 -25.06
N THR A 2 -8.12 -7.77 -25.14
CA THR A 2 -9.16 -7.73 -24.09
C THR A 2 -8.65 -8.39 -22.80
N GLU A 3 -9.31 -8.11 -21.67
CA GLU A 3 -8.91 -8.74 -20.38
C GLU A 3 -9.06 -10.26 -20.43
N GLU A 4 -10.11 -10.76 -21.06
CA GLU A 4 -10.33 -12.21 -21.26
C GLU A 4 -9.23 -12.85 -22.13
N ALA A 5 -8.79 -12.17 -23.20
CA ALA A 5 -7.71 -12.67 -24.05
C ALA A 5 -6.38 -12.70 -23.29
N ILE A 6 -6.10 -11.71 -22.43
CA ILE A 6 -4.93 -11.69 -21.57
C ILE A 6 -4.97 -12.86 -20.57
N LEU A 7 -6.10 -13.07 -19.89
CA LEU A 7 -6.30 -14.17 -18.95
C LEU A 7 -6.04 -15.52 -19.63
N HIS A 8 -6.68 -15.75 -20.77
CA HIS A 8 -6.55 -17.02 -21.51
C HIS A 8 -5.11 -17.29 -21.97
N GLY A 9 -4.44 -16.26 -22.49
CA GLY A 9 -3.04 -16.36 -22.90
C GLY A 9 -2.09 -16.59 -21.72
N CYS A 10 -2.33 -15.92 -20.58
CA CYS A 10 -1.54 -16.12 -19.36
C CYS A 10 -1.68 -17.56 -18.81
N LEU A 11 -2.90 -18.14 -18.85
CA LEU A 11 -3.13 -19.52 -18.45
C LEU A 11 -2.38 -20.53 -19.33
N LYS A 12 -2.11 -20.16 -20.59
CA LYS A 12 -1.30 -20.96 -21.54
C LYS A 12 0.19 -20.62 -21.48
N ASN A 13 0.62 -19.75 -20.58
CA ASN A 13 1.99 -19.26 -20.47
C ASN A 13 2.50 -18.52 -21.75
N GLU A 14 1.59 -17.88 -22.49
CA GLU A 14 1.95 -17.10 -23.67
C GLU A 14 2.69 -15.81 -23.25
N ALA A 15 3.95 -15.66 -23.68
CA ALA A 15 4.80 -14.53 -23.30
C ALA A 15 4.21 -13.16 -23.71
N ALA A 16 3.48 -13.09 -24.83
CA ALA A 16 2.81 -11.87 -25.29
C ALA A 16 1.69 -11.43 -24.33
N ALA A 17 0.88 -12.39 -23.85
CA ALA A 17 -0.19 -12.12 -22.88
C ALA A 17 0.37 -11.71 -21.51
N GLN A 18 1.41 -12.38 -21.04
CA GLN A 18 2.09 -12.04 -19.79
C GLN A 18 2.70 -10.64 -19.86
N ARG A 19 3.34 -10.27 -20.97
CA ARG A 19 3.88 -8.92 -21.18
C ARG A 19 2.77 -7.86 -21.19
N GLU A 20 1.66 -8.12 -21.88
CA GLU A 20 0.53 -7.20 -21.92
C GLU A 20 -0.09 -7.00 -20.53
N LEU A 21 -0.26 -8.09 -19.75
CA LEU A 21 -0.73 -8.03 -18.38
C LEU A 21 0.19 -7.17 -17.51
N TYR A 22 1.48 -7.45 -17.55
CA TYR A 22 2.47 -6.68 -16.81
C TYR A 22 2.42 -5.19 -17.18
N ASN A 23 2.47 -4.85 -18.47
CA ASN A 23 2.44 -3.46 -18.93
C ASN A 23 1.17 -2.72 -18.50
N ARG A 24 0.04 -3.40 -18.47
CA ARG A 24 -1.26 -2.81 -18.11
C ARG A 24 -1.40 -2.53 -16.63
N TYR A 25 -0.92 -3.42 -15.77
CA TYR A 25 -1.17 -3.34 -14.33
C TYR A 25 0.06 -2.89 -13.52
N SER A 26 1.29 -3.06 -14.01
CA SER A 26 2.50 -2.72 -13.25
C SER A 26 2.57 -1.27 -12.79
N PRO A 27 2.15 -0.23 -13.56
CA PRO A 27 2.24 1.14 -13.06
C PRO A 27 1.36 1.38 -11.82
N LYS A 28 0.15 0.81 -11.80
CA LYS A 28 -0.75 0.90 -10.65
C LYS A 28 -0.25 0.09 -9.46
N MET A 29 0.25 -1.11 -9.73
CA MET A 29 0.77 -2.00 -8.67
C MET A 29 2.08 -1.49 -8.09
N LEU A 30 2.93 -0.81 -8.89
CA LEU A 30 4.11 -0.12 -8.37
C LEU A 30 3.73 0.98 -7.38
N ALA A 31 2.67 1.75 -7.67
CA ALA A 31 2.18 2.75 -6.73
C ALA A 31 1.66 2.12 -5.41
N VAL A 32 1.10 0.90 -5.47
CA VAL A 32 0.76 0.13 -4.27
C VAL A 32 2.03 -0.25 -3.50
N CYS A 33 3.01 -0.88 -4.15
CA CYS A 33 4.27 -1.29 -3.52
C CYS A 33 5.00 -0.11 -2.88
N TYR A 34 5.03 1.04 -3.57
CA TYR A 34 5.70 2.26 -3.12
C TYR A 34 5.19 2.79 -1.78
N ARG A 35 3.91 2.56 -1.45
CA ARG A 35 3.34 2.95 -0.15
C ARG A 35 3.83 2.05 1.00
N PHE A 36 4.24 0.83 0.71
CA PHE A 36 4.76 -0.11 1.72
C PHE A 36 6.29 -0.09 1.81
N ALA A 37 6.99 0.15 0.72
CA ALA A 37 8.44 0.10 0.59
C ALA A 37 9.17 1.22 1.33
N HIS A 38 10.46 1.01 1.68
CA HIS A 38 11.32 2.05 2.24
C HIS A 38 11.84 3.00 1.16
N ASN A 39 12.17 2.48 0.00
CA ASN A 39 12.70 3.20 -1.15
C ASN A 39 12.07 2.68 -2.44
N ARG A 40 12.52 3.20 -3.58
CA ARG A 40 12.00 2.82 -4.89
C ARG A 40 12.45 1.41 -5.30
N GLU A 41 13.67 1.05 -4.97
CA GLU A 41 14.25 -0.25 -5.30
C GLU A 41 13.48 -1.37 -4.59
N ASP A 42 13.23 -1.22 -3.29
CA ASP A 42 12.37 -2.15 -2.53
C ASP A 42 10.96 -2.28 -3.16
N ALA A 43 10.39 -1.17 -3.66
CA ALA A 43 9.08 -1.20 -4.30
C ALA A 43 9.09 -1.96 -5.63
N GLU A 44 10.15 -1.81 -6.43
CA GLU A 44 10.35 -2.52 -7.68
C GLU A 44 10.57 -4.03 -7.43
N ASP A 45 11.32 -4.40 -6.40
CA ASP A 45 11.53 -5.79 -5.98
C ASP A 45 10.21 -6.43 -5.50
N MET A 46 9.44 -5.74 -4.66
CA MET A 46 8.11 -6.19 -4.24
C MET A 46 7.17 -6.37 -5.43
N LEU A 47 7.24 -5.49 -6.42
CA LEU A 47 6.45 -5.57 -7.64
C LEU A 47 6.81 -6.83 -8.44
N GLN A 48 8.11 -7.07 -8.66
CA GLN A 48 8.60 -8.23 -9.41
C GLN A 48 8.18 -9.54 -8.71
N GLU A 49 8.45 -9.67 -7.40
CA GLU A 49 8.02 -10.84 -6.62
C GLU A 49 6.50 -11.03 -6.68
N GLY A 50 5.75 -9.92 -6.59
CA GLY A 50 4.29 -9.94 -6.69
C GLY A 50 3.80 -10.45 -8.05
N PHE A 51 4.39 -9.99 -9.16
CA PHE A 51 3.99 -10.46 -10.50
C PHE A 51 4.41 -11.91 -10.76
N ILE A 52 5.53 -12.39 -10.22
CA ILE A 52 5.87 -13.81 -10.25
C ILE A 52 4.74 -14.63 -9.60
N LYS A 53 4.22 -14.18 -8.45
CA LYS A 53 3.09 -14.83 -7.79
C LYS A 53 1.78 -14.71 -8.56
N VAL A 54 1.52 -13.55 -9.19
CA VAL A 54 0.36 -13.36 -10.06
C VAL A 54 0.36 -14.40 -11.18
N PHE A 55 1.47 -14.57 -11.88
CA PHE A 55 1.58 -15.55 -12.98
C PHE A 55 1.47 -16.99 -12.47
N SER A 56 2.14 -17.34 -11.39
CA SER A 56 2.08 -18.71 -10.83
C SER A 56 0.69 -19.08 -10.31
N GLN A 57 -0.09 -18.10 -9.82
CA GLN A 57 -1.41 -18.29 -9.23
C GLN A 57 -2.55 -17.99 -10.22
N MET A 58 -2.27 -17.70 -11.49
CA MET A 58 -3.28 -17.32 -12.49
C MET A 58 -4.46 -18.30 -12.55
N HIS A 59 -4.19 -19.61 -12.40
CA HIS A 59 -5.19 -20.67 -12.39
C HIS A 59 -6.19 -20.59 -11.22
N THR A 60 -5.88 -19.82 -10.17
CA THR A 60 -6.77 -19.65 -9.01
C THR A 60 -7.79 -18.52 -9.19
N PHE A 61 -7.66 -17.70 -10.22
CA PHE A 61 -8.62 -16.63 -10.50
C PHE A 61 -9.94 -17.20 -11.01
N GLN A 62 -10.99 -17.04 -10.22
CA GLN A 62 -12.31 -17.63 -10.48
C GLN A 62 -13.29 -16.71 -11.24
N ASN A 63 -12.83 -15.61 -11.82
CA ASN A 63 -13.68 -14.57 -12.42
C ASN A 63 -14.76 -13.99 -11.47
N LYS A 64 -14.57 -14.11 -10.16
CA LYS A 64 -15.42 -13.51 -9.14
C LYS A 64 -14.86 -12.16 -8.74
N GLY A 65 -15.37 -11.09 -9.35
CA GLY A 65 -14.92 -9.72 -9.12
C GLY A 65 -13.88 -9.21 -10.12
N ALA A 66 -13.39 -7.98 -9.90
CA ALA A 66 -12.45 -7.33 -10.81
C ALA A 66 -11.06 -8.00 -10.78
N PHE A 67 -10.54 -8.31 -11.95
CA PHE A 67 -9.22 -8.92 -12.12
C PHE A 67 -8.09 -8.06 -11.51
N GLU A 68 -8.17 -6.73 -11.67
CA GLU A 68 -7.25 -5.79 -11.03
C GLU A 68 -7.25 -5.93 -9.49
N GLY A 69 -8.43 -6.14 -8.88
CA GLY A 69 -8.56 -6.35 -7.44
C GLY A 69 -7.90 -7.64 -6.96
N TRP A 70 -7.98 -8.72 -7.75
CA TRP A 70 -7.30 -9.97 -7.46
C TRP A 70 -5.77 -9.83 -7.55
N ILE A 71 -5.24 -9.17 -8.61
CA ILE A 71 -3.81 -8.85 -8.73
C ILE A 71 -3.37 -8.01 -7.52
N ARG A 72 -4.11 -6.95 -7.19
CA ARG A 72 -3.80 -6.03 -6.09
C ARG A 72 -3.69 -6.77 -4.75
N ARG A 73 -4.59 -7.72 -4.50
CA ARG A 73 -4.55 -8.54 -3.29
C ARG A 73 -3.25 -9.35 -3.18
N ILE A 74 -2.80 -9.98 -4.27
CA ILE A 74 -1.53 -10.72 -4.31
C ILE A 74 -0.34 -9.78 -4.06
N ILE A 75 -0.33 -8.61 -4.68
CA ILE A 75 0.72 -7.60 -4.50
C ILE A 75 0.76 -7.12 -3.04
N VAL A 76 -0.38 -6.76 -2.43
CA VAL A 76 -0.45 -6.33 -1.03
C VAL A 76 0.08 -7.41 -0.09
N HIS A 77 -0.37 -8.66 -0.24
CA HIS A 77 0.14 -9.78 0.56
C HIS A 77 1.65 -10.00 0.35
N THR A 78 2.17 -9.77 -0.86
CA THR A 78 3.60 -9.86 -1.12
C THR A 78 4.36 -8.76 -0.40
N CYS A 79 3.87 -7.51 -0.43
CA CYS A 79 4.45 -6.40 0.33
C CYS A 79 4.51 -6.72 1.83
N ILE A 80 3.42 -7.21 2.42
CA ILE A 80 3.37 -7.58 3.84
C ILE A 80 4.38 -8.68 4.17
N ASN A 81 4.47 -9.72 3.35
CA ASN A 81 5.43 -10.80 3.55
C ASN A 81 6.88 -10.32 3.47
N ASN A 82 7.18 -9.37 2.57
CA ASN A 82 8.50 -8.74 2.50
C ASN A 82 8.80 -7.91 3.76
N LEU A 83 7.84 -7.13 4.25
CA LEU A 83 8.00 -6.36 5.48
C LEU A 83 8.25 -7.27 6.68
N LYS A 84 7.50 -8.37 6.83
CA LYS A 84 7.66 -9.33 7.94
C LYS A 84 9.04 -10.00 8.00
N LYS A 85 9.74 -10.13 6.88
CA LYS A 85 11.13 -10.61 6.84
C LYS A 85 12.10 -9.62 7.49
N ASN A 86 11.70 -8.36 7.65
CA ASN A 86 12.54 -7.31 8.23
C ASN A 86 12.30 -7.22 9.74
N LYS A 87 13.37 -7.50 10.54
CA LYS A 87 13.31 -7.43 12.00
C LYS A 87 12.81 -6.08 12.53
N ARG A 88 13.24 -4.96 11.91
CA ARG A 88 12.80 -3.61 12.29
C ARG A 88 11.30 -3.38 12.11
N PHE A 89 10.67 -4.06 11.16
CA PHE A 89 9.22 -3.98 10.98
C PHE A 89 8.50 -4.62 12.16
N ASN A 90 8.89 -5.82 12.57
CA ASN A 90 8.28 -6.52 13.69
C ASN A 90 8.45 -5.73 15.00
N GLU A 91 9.65 -5.19 15.26
CA GLU A 91 9.90 -4.31 16.41
C GLU A 91 9.03 -3.04 16.37
N SER A 92 8.75 -2.47 15.20
CA SER A 92 7.94 -1.25 15.05
C SER A 92 6.45 -1.48 15.28
N LEU A 93 5.97 -2.71 15.15
CA LEU A 93 4.57 -3.07 15.46
C LEU A 93 4.31 -3.06 16.97
N ASP A 94 5.31 -3.39 17.77
CA ASP A 94 5.22 -3.45 19.24
C ASP A 94 5.48 -2.10 19.92
N ILE A 95 6.11 -1.14 19.22
CA ILE A 95 6.47 0.15 19.80
C ILE A 95 5.25 1.06 19.94
N VAL A 96 4.85 1.29 21.17
CA VAL A 96 3.75 2.18 21.58
C VAL A 96 4.15 3.67 21.50
N HIS A 97 5.43 3.99 21.34
CA HIS A 97 5.98 5.35 21.41
C HIS A 97 6.76 5.69 20.15
N ALA A 98 6.19 6.48 19.27
CA ALA A 98 6.90 7.04 18.12
C ALA A 98 7.62 8.35 18.53
N HIS A 99 8.92 8.41 18.30
CA HIS A 99 9.70 9.64 18.41
C HIS A 99 9.37 10.56 17.22
N GLY A 100 9.36 11.87 17.48
CA GLY A 100 8.99 12.87 16.49
C GLY A 100 9.81 12.79 15.20
N VAL A 101 9.11 12.86 14.09
CA VAL A 101 9.69 12.84 12.75
C VAL A 101 10.05 14.28 12.34
N GLN A 102 11.30 14.52 11.95
CA GLN A 102 11.73 15.81 11.38
C GLN A 102 11.25 15.91 9.92
N VAL A 103 10.48 16.95 9.62
CA VAL A 103 9.93 17.23 8.28
C VAL A 103 10.71 18.37 7.64
N ARG A 104 11.27 18.16 6.42
CA ARG A 104 11.82 19.23 5.57
C ARG A 104 10.71 19.91 4.77
N GLU A 105 10.75 21.23 4.67
CA GLU A 105 9.76 22.04 3.94
C GLU A 105 10.09 22.13 2.46
N GLU A 106 9.12 21.77 1.60
CA GLU A 106 9.06 22.16 0.19
C GLU A 106 7.59 22.34 -0.24
N SER A 107 7.28 23.42 -0.96
CA SER A 107 5.92 23.81 -1.33
C SER A 107 5.68 23.74 -2.84
N VAL A 108 4.56 23.14 -3.30
CA VAL A 108 4.12 23.16 -4.73
C VAL A 108 2.60 22.84 -4.90
N PRO A 109 1.88 23.29 -6.00
CA PRO A 109 0.41 23.30 -6.08
C PRO A 109 -0.30 22.07 -6.70
N SER A 110 -1.53 21.98 -6.39
CA SER A 110 -2.74 21.17 -6.65
C SER A 110 -2.80 19.76 -7.32
N ILE A 111 -2.18 19.42 -8.43
CA ILE A 111 -2.04 18.01 -8.94
C ILE A 111 -0.98 17.27 -8.13
N VAL A 112 -0.18 17.97 -7.45
CA VAL A 112 0.84 17.59 -6.48
C VAL A 112 0.21 17.02 -5.20
N GLN A 113 -1.06 17.30 -4.88
CA GLN A 113 -1.65 16.92 -3.59
C GLN A 113 -1.66 15.39 -3.35
N ALA A 114 -2.04 14.57 -4.32
CA ALA A 114 -2.05 13.11 -4.12
C ALA A 114 -0.64 12.56 -3.93
N LYS A 115 0.33 13.01 -4.73
CA LYS A 115 1.74 12.61 -4.58
C LYS A 115 2.32 13.10 -3.25
N GLN A 116 2.01 14.32 -2.85
CA GLN A 116 2.45 14.89 -1.57
C GLN A 116 1.86 14.12 -0.38
N VAL A 117 0.59 13.72 -0.43
CA VAL A 117 -0.02 12.90 0.62
C VAL A 117 0.66 11.53 0.71
N VAL A 118 0.97 10.87 -0.43
CA VAL A 118 1.72 9.61 -0.44
C VAL A 118 3.10 9.79 0.20
N GLU A 119 3.82 10.86 -0.11
CA GLU A 119 5.12 11.15 0.53
C GLU A 119 4.96 11.42 2.04
N CYS A 120 3.89 12.08 2.47
CA CYS A 120 3.60 12.25 3.89
C CYS A 120 3.29 10.90 4.59
N ILE A 121 2.56 10.01 3.93
CA ILE A 121 2.32 8.64 4.44
C ILE A 121 3.65 7.90 4.59
N ARG A 122 4.59 8.05 3.65
CA ARG A 122 5.89 7.39 3.70
C ARG A 122 6.81 7.86 4.83
N ILE A 123 6.58 9.05 5.37
CA ILE A 123 7.31 9.57 6.54
C ILE A 123 6.89 8.86 7.82
N LEU A 124 5.69 8.29 7.89
CA LEU A 124 5.21 7.58 9.07
C LEU A 124 6.11 6.38 9.42
N PRO A 125 6.26 6.06 10.72
CA PRO A 125 6.86 4.79 11.15
C PRO A 125 6.23 3.61 10.42
N ILE A 126 7.03 2.60 10.07
CA ILE A 126 6.61 1.54 9.14
C ILE A 126 5.37 0.77 9.62
N GLY A 127 5.22 0.50 10.92
CA GLY A 127 4.03 -0.15 11.48
C GLY A 127 2.77 0.69 11.31
N TYR A 128 2.82 1.98 11.67
CA TYR A 128 1.71 2.93 11.50
C TYR A 128 1.32 3.09 10.04
N ARG A 129 2.31 3.26 9.17
CA ARG A 129 2.12 3.37 7.73
C ARG A 129 1.45 2.13 7.15
N THR A 130 1.86 0.94 7.57
CA THR A 130 1.31 -0.32 7.09
C THR A 130 -0.15 -0.48 7.48
N VAL A 131 -0.49 -0.27 8.75
CA VAL A 131 -1.87 -0.37 9.22
C VAL A 131 -2.76 0.69 8.57
N LEU A 132 -2.27 1.93 8.40
CA LEU A 132 -3.01 2.99 7.72
C LEU A 132 -3.29 2.63 6.26
N ASN A 133 -2.30 2.14 5.52
CA ASN A 133 -2.48 1.70 4.13
C ASN A 133 -3.49 0.57 4.03
N LEU A 134 -3.38 -0.47 4.86
CA LEU A 134 -4.27 -1.63 4.82
C LEU A 134 -5.72 -1.23 5.14
N TYR A 135 -5.94 -0.47 6.20
CA TYR A 135 -7.29 -0.11 6.62
C TYR A 135 -7.93 0.96 5.73
N ALA A 136 -7.23 2.10 5.57
CA ALA A 136 -7.83 3.28 4.97
C ALA A 136 -7.80 3.26 3.43
N ILE A 137 -6.79 2.64 2.81
CA ILE A 137 -6.61 2.64 1.35
C ILE A 137 -7.03 1.31 0.73
N GLU A 138 -6.56 0.19 1.29
CA GLU A 138 -6.86 -1.14 0.76
C GLU A 138 -8.20 -1.71 1.25
N GLY A 139 -8.77 -1.15 2.33
CA GLY A 139 -10.12 -1.50 2.82
C GLY A 139 -10.22 -2.75 3.67
N TYR A 140 -9.09 -3.26 4.21
CA TYR A 140 -9.09 -4.38 5.14
C TYR A 140 -9.68 -4.00 6.50
N SER A 141 -10.45 -4.88 7.12
CA SER A 141 -10.89 -4.73 8.51
C SER A 141 -9.73 -4.88 9.50
N HIS A 142 -9.86 -4.34 10.71
CA HIS A 142 -8.84 -4.51 11.75
C HIS A 142 -8.60 -5.99 12.10
N ARG A 143 -9.62 -6.84 11.99
CA ARG A 143 -9.50 -8.30 12.18
C ARG A 143 -8.61 -8.91 11.09
N GLU A 144 -8.86 -8.62 9.80
CA GLU A 144 -8.03 -9.11 8.71
C GLU A 144 -6.58 -8.59 8.85
N ILE A 145 -6.41 -7.33 9.25
CA ILE A 145 -5.09 -6.73 9.49
C ILE A 145 -4.38 -7.44 10.64
N SER A 146 -5.08 -7.79 11.73
CA SER A 146 -4.50 -8.53 12.85
C SER A 146 -3.97 -9.89 12.39
N ASP A 147 -4.75 -10.63 11.60
CA ASP A 147 -4.33 -11.91 11.01
C ASP A 147 -3.15 -11.73 10.04
N MET A 148 -3.17 -10.69 9.19
CA MET A 148 -2.11 -10.43 8.22
C MET A 148 -0.78 -10.03 8.86
N LEU A 149 -0.82 -9.27 9.96
CA LEU A 149 0.38 -8.71 10.62
C LEU A 149 0.82 -9.50 11.86
N ASP A 150 0.03 -10.49 12.29
CA ASP A 150 0.26 -11.26 13.52
C ASP A 150 0.32 -10.37 14.77
N ILE A 151 -0.70 -9.51 14.92
CA ILE A 151 -0.87 -8.57 16.03
C ILE A 151 -2.29 -8.67 16.58
N GLU A 152 -2.52 -8.15 17.79
CA GLU A 152 -3.87 -8.03 18.34
C GLU A 152 -4.72 -7.02 17.54
N GLU A 153 -6.03 -7.26 17.41
CA GLU A 153 -6.95 -6.33 16.75
C GLU A 153 -6.96 -4.96 17.43
N SER A 154 -6.83 -4.92 18.74
CA SER A 154 -6.69 -3.71 19.55
C SER A 154 -5.43 -2.92 19.19
N THR A 155 -4.32 -3.60 18.90
CA THR A 155 -3.07 -3.01 18.41
C THR A 155 -3.27 -2.37 17.03
N SER A 156 -3.95 -3.07 16.11
CA SER A 156 -4.30 -2.52 14.80
C SER A 156 -5.13 -1.24 14.91
N ARG A 157 -6.14 -1.20 15.78
CA ARG A 157 -6.98 -0.01 16.02
C ARG A 157 -6.16 1.16 16.59
N SER A 158 -5.33 0.89 17.59
CA SER A 158 -4.50 1.93 18.22
C SER A 158 -3.44 2.49 17.27
N GLN A 159 -2.80 1.64 16.48
CA GLN A 159 -1.84 2.05 15.45
C GLN A 159 -2.50 2.90 14.35
N TYR A 160 -3.69 2.52 13.89
CA TYR A 160 -4.44 3.33 12.93
C TYR A 160 -4.76 4.73 13.46
N THR A 161 -5.25 4.81 14.69
CA THR A 161 -5.59 6.10 15.31
C THR A 161 -4.37 7.01 15.41
N ARG A 162 -3.21 6.48 15.85
CA ARG A 162 -1.96 7.23 15.94
C ARG A 162 -1.39 7.60 14.57
N ALA A 163 -1.45 6.68 13.60
CA ALA A 163 -1.04 6.94 12.24
C ALA A 163 -1.83 8.10 11.62
N LYS A 164 -3.15 8.12 11.83
CA LYS A 164 -4.03 9.18 11.34
C LYS A 164 -3.67 10.53 11.97
N GLN A 165 -3.50 10.58 13.29
CA GLN A 165 -3.14 11.82 13.98
C GLN A 165 -1.78 12.34 13.53
N MET A 166 -0.77 11.48 13.47
CA MET A 166 0.58 11.87 13.01
C MET A 166 0.56 12.37 11.56
N LEU A 167 -0.21 11.73 10.67
CA LEU A 167 -0.34 12.16 9.29
C LEU A 167 -1.02 13.53 9.19
N GLU A 168 -2.09 13.77 9.95
CA GLU A 168 -2.75 15.08 10.01
C GLU A 168 -1.77 16.17 10.45
N ASP A 169 -0.96 15.94 11.48
CA ASP A 169 0.07 16.87 11.95
C ASP A 169 1.12 17.17 10.84
N ILE A 170 1.57 16.15 10.12
CA ILE A 170 2.50 16.30 9.00
C ILE A 170 1.87 17.14 7.87
N LEU A 171 0.62 16.84 7.50
CA LEU A 171 -0.09 17.55 6.43
C LEU A 171 -0.33 19.03 6.78
N ILE A 172 -0.62 19.33 8.05
CA ILE A 172 -0.78 20.72 8.54
C ILE A 172 0.57 21.45 8.50
N LYS A 173 1.65 20.83 9.01
CA LYS A 173 3.00 21.41 8.97
C LYS A 173 3.46 21.71 7.55
N LYS A 174 3.14 20.84 6.59
CA LYS A 174 3.44 21.03 5.17
C LYS A 174 2.46 21.98 4.45
N LYS A 175 1.50 22.59 5.17
CA LYS A 175 0.47 23.48 4.62
C LYS A 175 -0.38 22.84 3.50
N ILE A 176 -0.46 21.51 3.47
CA ILE A 176 -1.33 20.75 2.57
C ILE A 176 -2.76 20.76 3.10
N LEU A 177 -2.93 20.77 4.44
CA LEU A 177 -4.19 21.00 5.14
C LEU A 177 -4.10 22.30 5.95
N THR A 178 -5.15 23.11 5.91
CA THR A 178 -5.21 24.41 6.62
C THR A 178 -5.82 24.34 8.01
N LYS A 179 -6.60 23.30 8.31
CA LYS A 179 -7.22 23.04 9.63
C LYS A 179 -7.42 21.53 9.80
N PRO A 180 -7.43 21.01 11.08
CA PRO A 180 -7.90 19.64 11.33
C PRO A 180 -9.38 19.55 10.88
N ARG A 181 -9.67 18.75 9.88
CA ARG A 181 -11.04 18.53 9.39
C ARG A 181 -11.63 17.28 10.02
N GLU A 182 -12.91 17.32 10.32
CA GLU A 182 -13.64 16.27 11.07
C GLU A 182 -13.71 14.90 10.35
N LYS A 183 -13.37 14.77 9.10
CA LYS A 183 -13.36 13.48 8.36
C LYS A 183 -12.31 13.48 7.24
N THR A 184 -11.52 12.48 7.23
CA THR A 184 -10.59 11.84 6.28
C THR A 184 -10.73 12.16 4.77
N GLU A 185 -11.00 13.38 4.35
CA GLU A 185 -11.14 13.79 2.95
C GLU A 185 -9.85 13.58 2.12
N TRP A 186 -8.69 13.61 2.76
CA TRP A 186 -7.42 13.32 2.10
C TRP A 186 -7.28 11.85 1.63
N LEU A 187 -8.08 10.92 2.20
CA LEU A 187 -8.11 9.52 1.75
C LEU A 187 -8.69 9.36 0.33
N VAL A 188 -9.56 10.26 -0.09
CA VAL A 188 -10.15 10.23 -1.44
C VAL A 188 -9.09 10.51 -2.51
N ALA A 189 -8.06 11.28 -2.19
CA ALA A 189 -6.98 11.63 -3.11
C ALA A 189 -5.97 10.49 -3.33
N VAL A 190 -5.99 9.44 -2.50
CA VAL A 190 -4.97 8.36 -2.50
C VAL A 190 -5.54 6.99 -2.90
N ARG A 191 -6.88 6.88 -3.02
CA ARG A 191 -7.57 5.71 -3.57
C ARG A 191 -7.57 5.73 -5.08
#